data_76b70c91acbacd06d4d9b034a84f5b7c
#
_entry.id   76b70c91acbacd06d4d9b034a84f5b7c
#
_cell.length_a   1.000
_cell.length_b   1.000
_cell.length_c   1.000
_cell.angle_alpha   90.00
_cell.angle_beta   90.00
_cell.angle_gamma   90.00
#
_symmetry.space_group_name_H-M   'P 1'
#
loop_
_entity.id
_entity.type
_entity.pdbx_description
1 polymer ?
#
loop_
_entity_poly.entity_id
_entity_poly.type
_entity_poly.pdbx_seq_one_letter_code
_entity_poly.pdbx_strand_id
1 'polypeptide(L)'
;GVENAPYGIENDSGDFNNDGYIDIFSNGSILLNNGDFTFTIYEGGVPGPGAIGDANNDGFLDVFNGSNLYQNNSNGNNWLKVVTIGTTSNINGIGARIEISSASIGTQIRDVRSGTGFRYMGSLNTYFGLGEDTNITTLTIYWPSGTVDTFNNVNVNEPLVVTEGQTLGTEISTLDQISVFPNPASEFVVIKSDYNLQDAIISLFDLNGKRVLNFKNSNNNNLVDISMLSAGEYVLRIISSDGSIYSTKILKR
;
A
#
# COMPACT_ATOMS: atom_id res chain seq x y z
N GLY A 1 32.86 -4.29 4.21
CA GLY A 1 32.14 -5.08 5.18
C GLY A 1 31.60 -4.29 6.34
N VAL A 2 31.15 -4.98 7.34
CA VAL A 2 30.50 -4.42 8.53
C VAL A 2 31.37 -4.53 9.78
N GLU A 3 32.69 -4.62 9.65
CA GLU A 3 33.63 -4.87 10.76
C GLU A 3 33.55 -3.82 11.87
N ASN A 4 33.14 -2.60 11.54
CA ASN A 4 33.00 -1.48 12.48
C ASN A 4 31.53 -1.18 12.82
N ALA A 5 30.58 -2.06 12.42
CA ALA A 5 29.19 -1.86 12.76
C ALA A 5 28.98 -1.98 14.29
N PRO A 6 28.10 -1.17 14.88
CA PRO A 6 27.76 -1.29 16.30
C PRO A 6 27.18 -2.67 16.60
N TYR A 7 27.62 -3.26 17.70
CA TYR A 7 27.05 -4.51 18.18
C TYR A 7 25.69 -4.28 18.82
N GLY A 8 24.71 -5.07 18.44
CA GLY A 8 23.36 -5.04 19.03
C GLY A 8 22.65 -6.36 18.82
N ILE A 9 21.69 -6.65 19.70
CA ILE A 9 20.80 -7.80 19.57
C ILE A 9 19.55 -7.48 18.77
N GLU A 10 19.31 -6.20 18.52
CA GLU A 10 18.19 -5.68 17.73
C GLU A 10 18.70 -5.25 16.36
N ASN A 11 18.36 -6.05 15.38
CA ASN A 11 18.67 -5.76 13.98
C ASN A 11 17.41 -5.93 13.16
N ASP A 12 17.26 -5.06 12.19
CA ASP A 12 16.22 -5.14 11.17
C ASP A 12 16.80 -4.73 9.82
N SER A 13 16.06 -4.85 8.75
CA SER A 13 16.52 -4.54 7.41
C SER A 13 15.41 -3.86 6.61
N GLY A 14 15.80 -2.89 5.80
CA GLY A 14 14.92 -2.15 4.90
C GLY A 14 15.74 -1.25 4.02
N ASP A 15 15.13 -0.72 2.99
CA ASP A 15 15.76 0.22 2.08
C ASP A 15 15.44 1.64 2.56
N PHE A 16 16.35 2.25 3.32
CA PHE A 16 16.13 3.56 3.96
C PHE A 16 16.31 4.75 3.00
N ASN A 17 17.07 4.55 1.92
CA ASN A 17 17.32 5.59 0.94
C ASN A 17 16.60 5.34 -0.39
N ASN A 18 15.78 4.28 -0.48
CA ASN A 18 15.02 3.88 -1.67
C ASN A 18 15.89 3.73 -2.94
N ASP A 19 17.14 3.25 -2.80
CA ASP A 19 18.05 2.99 -3.92
C ASP A 19 17.92 1.57 -4.51
N GLY A 20 17.05 0.73 -3.94
CA GLY A 20 16.79 -0.65 -4.35
C GLY A 20 17.62 -1.69 -3.59
N TYR A 21 18.63 -1.29 -2.83
CA TYR A 21 19.45 -2.18 -2.02
C TYR A 21 18.96 -2.20 -0.58
N ILE A 22 18.97 -3.39 0.03
CA ILE A 22 18.55 -3.53 1.43
C ILE A 22 19.67 -3.06 2.36
N ASP A 23 19.35 -2.10 3.20
CA ASP A 23 20.18 -1.58 4.26
C ASP A 23 19.98 -2.37 5.55
N ILE A 24 20.88 -2.17 6.52
CA ILE A 24 20.83 -2.78 7.84
C ILE A 24 20.57 -1.68 8.88
N PHE A 25 19.54 -1.88 9.69
CA PHE A 25 19.32 -1.11 10.91
C PHE A 25 19.79 -1.91 12.08
N SER A 26 20.85 -1.47 12.75
CA SER A 26 21.47 -2.18 13.86
C SER A 26 21.61 -1.28 15.08
N ASN A 27 20.80 -1.55 16.11
CA ASN A 27 20.85 -0.88 17.42
C ASN A 27 20.88 0.66 17.34
N GLY A 28 20.20 1.22 16.35
CA GLY A 28 20.13 2.68 16.12
C GLY A 28 21.02 3.20 14.98
N SER A 29 21.97 2.42 14.52
CA SER A 29 22.78 2.78 13.35
C SER A 29 22.16 2.26 12.07
N ILE A 30 22.22 3.04 11.02
CA ILE A 30 21.80 2.67 9.67
C ILE A 30 23.07 2.45 8.84
N LEU A 31 23.21 1.26 8.28
CA LEU A 31 24.30 0.89 7.39
C LEU A 31 23.73 0.82 5.99
N LEU A 32 23.98 1.85 5.20
CA LEU A 32 23.52 1.94 3.81
C LEU A 32 24.32 0.98 2.94
N ASN A 33 23.64 0.15 2.18
CA ASN A 33 24.22 -0.82 1.27
C ASN A 33 24.63 -0.13 -0.05
N ASN A 34 25.89 -0.19 -0.40
CA ASN A 34 26.42 0.48 -1.61
C ASN A 34 26.19 -0.34 -2.90
N GLY A 35 25.52 -1.51 -2.83
CA GLY A 35 25.26 -2.39 -3.97
C GLY A 35 26.47 -3.23 -4.44
N ASP A 36 27.62 -3.10 -3.80
CA ASP A 36 28.88 -3.77 -4.11
C ASP A 36 29.40 -4.67 -2.98
N PHE A 37 28.52 -5.09 -2.07
CA PHE A 37 28.82 -5.82 -0.84
C PHE A 37 29.58 -5.01 0.23
N THR A 38 29.63 -3.69 0.08
CA THR A 38 30.11 -2.76 1.11
C THR A 38 28.96 -1.96 1.70
N PHE A 39 29.19 -1.38 2.87
CA PHE A 39 28.22 -0.55 3.57
C PHE A 39 28.84 0.76 4.02
N THR A 40 28.05 1.82 3.97
CA THR A 40 28.38 3.13 4.53
C THR A 40 27.56 3.34 5.80
N ILE A 41 28.23 3.66 6.93
CA ILE A 41 27.52 3.98 8.17
C ILE A 41 26.93 5.38 8.07
N TYR A 42 25.63 5.50 8.28
CA TYR A 42 24.95 6.79 8.38
C TYR A 42 25.11 7.36 9.80
N GLU A 43 25.86 8.44 9.91
CA GLU A 43 26.23 9.04 11.21
C GLU A 43 25.06 9.78 11.91
N GLY A 44 23.97 10.02 11.22
CA GLY A 44 22.76 10.68 11.76
C GLY A 44 21.76 9.71 12.38
N GLY A 45 22.18 8.52 12.77
CA GLY A 45 21.33 7.43 13.23
C GLY A 45 20.42 7.75 14.41
N VAL A 46 19.53 6.83 14.70
CA VAL A 46 18.53 6.89 15.78
C VAL A 46 19.19 6.46 17.10
N PRO A 47 18.89 7.11 18.24
CA PRO A 47 19.39 6.62 19.54
C PRO A 47 18.71 5.31 19.95
N GLY A 48 19.38 4.18 19.71
CA GLY A 48 18.95 2.84 20.10
C GLY A 48 18.03 2.15 19.09
N PRO A 49 17.63 0.91 19.39
CA PRO A 49 16.81 0.08 18.50
C PRO A 49 15.37 0.58 18.41
N GLY A 50 14.66 0.17 17.36
CA GLY A 50 13.26 0.57 17.12
C GLY A 50 12.59 -0.28 16.06
N ALA A 51 11.28 -0.11 15.94
CA ALA A 51 10.51 -0.63 14.82
C ALA A 51 10.71 0.26 13.59
N ILE A 52 10.77 -0.35 12.42
CA ILE A 52 10.85 0.37 11.15
C ILE A 52 9.52 0.32 10.41
N GLY A 53 9.18 1.40 9.72
CA GLY A 53 7.97 1.51 8.91
C GLY A 53 7.78 2.94 8.43
N ASP A 54 6.97 3.10 7.42
CA ASP A 54 6.61 4.40 6.86
C ASP A 54 5.40 4.96 7.63
N ALA A 55 5.65 5.85 8.57
CA ALA A 55 4.66 6.36 9.50
C ALA A 55 3.85 7.56 8.95
N ASN A 56 4.40 8.31 8.02
CA ASN A 56 3.78 9.47 7.40
C ASN A 56 3.24 9.19 5.98
N ASN A 57 3.43 7.96 5.45
CA ASN A 57 3.07 7.52 4.10
C ASN A 57 3.78 8.29 2.98
N ASP A 58 5.04 8.67 3.20
CA ASP A 58 5.88 9.27 2.17
C ASP A 58 6.75 8.24 1.41
N GLY A 59 6.65 6.95 1.81
CA GLY A 59 7.36 5.82 1.20
C GLY A 59 8.77 5.60 1.69
N PHE A 60 9.24 6.41 2.64
CA PHE A 60 10.53 6.23 3.28
C PHE A 60 10.37 5.60 4.66
N LEU A 61 11.32 4.74 5.02
CA LEU A 61 11.25 4.03 6.29
C LEU A 61 11.67 4.95 7.43
N ASP A 62 10.75 5.15 8.37
CA ASP A 62 10.95 5.84 9.65
C ASP A 62 11.31 4.84 10.74
N VAL A 63 11.78 5.35 11.88
CA VAL A 63 12.09 4.53 13.06
C VAL A 63 11.33 5.02 14.28
N PHE A 64 10.59 4.12 14.92
CA PHE A 64 9.96 4.36 16.22
C PHE A 64 10.67 3.56 17.32
N ASN A 65 11.38 4.23 18.23
CA ASN A 65 12.18 3.58 19.27
C ASN A 65 11.44 3.37 20.61
N GLY A 66 10.12 3.47 20.60
CA GLY A 66 9.26 3.33 21.78
C GLY A 66 9.04 4.63 22.55
N SER A 67 9.78 5.70 22.27
CA SER A 67 9.63 7.02 22.86
C SER A 67 9.43 8.12 21.84
N ASN A 68 10.17 8.06 20.74
CA ASN A 68 10.13 9.07 19.68
C ASN A 68 10.01 8.40 18.31
N LEU A 69 9.34 9.10 17.40
CA LEU A 69 9.34 8.82 15.98
C LEU A 69 10.44 9.65 15.33
N TYR A 70 11.35 8.97 14.64
CA TYR A 70 12.41 9.57 13.83
C TYR A 70 12.02 9.44 12.38
N GLN A 71 11.62 10.55 11.78
CA GLN A 71 11.21 10.60 10.40
C GLN A 71 12.41 10.66 9.47
N ASN A 72 12.34 9.90 8.40
CA ASN A 72 13.26 9.98 7.28
C ASN A 72 12.99 11.25 6.46
N ASN A 73 14.03 11.97 6.11
CA ASN A 73 13.88 13.24 5.38
C ASN A 73 13.75 13.08 3.86
N SER A 74 13.66 11.86 3.37
CA SER A 74 13.62 11.50 1.96
C SER A 74 14.81 12.04 1.13
N ASN A 75 15.05 11.48 -0.02
CA ASN A 75 16.12 11.93 -0.94
C ASN A 75 15.60 12.15 -2.37
N GLY A 76 14.30 11.97 -2.59
CA GLY A 76 13.65 12.12 -3.90
C GLY A 76 13.65 10.86 -4.76
N ASN A 77 14.19 9.73 -4.28
CA ASN A 77 14.08 8.45 -4.95
C ASN A 77 12.63 7.95 -4.99
N ASN A 78 12.28 7.24 -6.05
CA ASN A 78 10.97 6.64 -6.21
C ASN A 78 10.82 5.37 -5.34
N TRP A 79 9.58 5.01 -5.04
CA TRP A 79 9.26 3.90 -4.16
C TRP A 79 7.94 3.23 -4.52
N LEU A 80 7.74 2.01 -4.02
CA LEU A 80 6.45 1.33 -3.97
C LEU A 80 6.23 0.73 -2.59
N LYS A 81 5.04 0.94 -2.04
CA LYS A 81 4.54 0.29 -0.83
C LYS A 81 3.44 -0.67 -1.21
N VAL A 82 3.60 -1.98 -0.94
CA VAL A 82 2.59 -2.99 -1.20
C VAL A 82 1.90 -3.40 0.09
N VAL A 83 0.57 -3.32 0.08
CA VAL A 83 -0.32 -3.74 1.16
C VAL A 83 -1.09 -4.96 0.68
N THR A 84 -0.89 -6.10 1.31
CA THR A 84 -1.52 -7.37 0.93
C THR A 84 -2.78 -7.64 1.76
N ILE A 85 -3.85 -8.11 1.10
CA ILE A 85 -5.10 -8.55 1.72
C ILE A 85 -5.40 -9.96 1.25
N GLY A 86 -5.19 -10.96 2.13
CA GLY A 86 -5.51 -12.35 1.83
C GLY A 86 -7.01 -12.62 1.85
N THR A 87 -7.48 -13.49 0.98
CA THR A 87 -8.87 -13.98 0.94
C THR A 87 -8.94 -15.47 1.23
N THR A 88 -8.05 -16.25 0.65
CA THR A 88 -7.83 -17.68 0.92
C THR A 88 -6.63 -17.86 1.85
N SER A 89 -5.59 -17.04 1.68
CA SER A 89 -4.48 -16.89 2.61
C SER A 89 -4.93 -16.14 3.88
N ASN A 90 -4.04 -16.02 4.87
CA ASN A 90 -4.30 -15.16 6.04
C ASN A 90 -4.55 -13.71 5.61
N ILE A 91 -5.36 -12.99 6.38
CA ILE A 91 -5.87 -11.65 6.02
C ILE A 91 -4.77 -10.63 5.70
N ASN A 92 -3.62 -10.74 6.29
CA ASN A 92 -2.49 -9.82 6.07
C ASN A 92 -1.54 -10.30 4.96
N GLY A 93 -1.80 -11.45 4.33
CA GLY A 93 -0.93 -12.02 3.30
C GLY A 93 0.43 -12.49 3.80
N ILE A 94 0.60 -12.69 5.12
CA ILE A 94 1.88 -13.13 5.71
C ILE A 94 2.31 -14.44 5.06
N GLY A 95 3.56 -14.48 4.57
CA GLY A 95 4.14 -15.58 3.79
C GLY A 95 4.00 -15.42 2.27
N ALA A 96 3.32 -14.37 1.80
CA ALA A 96 3.33 -14.05 0.38
C ALA A 96 4.71 -13.55 -0.03
N ARG A 97 5.16 -13.95 -1.22
CA ARG A 97 6.36 -13.43 -1.87
C ARG A 97 5.96 -12.45 -2.95
N ILE A 98 6.57 -11.28 -2.94
CA ILE A 98 6.35 -10.21 -3.91
C ILE A 98 7.62 -10.02 -4.72
N GLU A 99 7.49 -10.12 -6.03
CA GLU A 99 8.57 -9.87 -6.98
C GLU A 99 8.19 -8.67 -7.83
N ILE A 100 9.09 -7.71 -7.97
CA ILE A 100 8.93 -6.58 -8.88
C ILE A 100 10.08 -6.56 -9.88
N SER A 101 9.84 -5.99 -11.06
CA SER A 101 10.88 -5.71 -12.05
C SER A 101 10.75 -4.28 -12.54
N SER A 102 11.86 -3.54 -12.53
CA SER A 102 11.97 -2.19 -13.06
C SER A 102 13.16 -2.04 -13.98
N ALA A 103 13.27 -0.92 -14.69
CA ALA A 103 14.22 -0.78 -15.79
C ALA A 103 15.69 -0.74 -15.34
N SER A 104 15.99 0.04 -14.29
CA SER A 104 17.37 0.30 -13.85
C SER A 104 17.75 -0.59 -12.67
N ILE A 105 16.84 -0.73 -11.68
CA ILE A 105 17.10 -1.54 -10.47
C ILE A 105 17.00 -3.04 -10.79
N GLY A 106 16.22 -3.42 -11.80
CA GLY A 106 16.02 -4.83 -12.17
C GLY A 106 14.99 -5.52 -11.29
N THR A 107 15.25 -6.79 -10.93
CA THR A 107 14.30 -7.58 -10.14
C THR A 107 14.61 -7.50 -8.65
N GLN A 108 13.59 -7.19 -7.86
CA GLN A 108 13.64 -7.23 -6.40
C GLN A 108 12.62 -8.23 -5.87
N ILE A 109 12.94 -8.88 -4.77
CA ILE A 109 12.08 -9.87 -4.10
C ILE A 109 11.95 -9.48 -2.62
N ARG A 110 10.72 -9.49 -2.12
CA ARG A 110 10.42 -9.31 -0.70
C ARG A 110 9.36 -10.31 -0.26
N ASP A 111 9.44 -10.75 0.99
CA ASP A 111 8.42 -11.59 1.60
C ASP A 111 7.60 -10.76 2.60
N VAL A 112 6.29 -10.96 2.66
CA VAL A 112 5.42 -10.38 3.69
C VAL A 112 5.65 -11.13 4.98
N ARG A 113 6.20 -10.45 5.98
CA ARG A 113 6.63 -11.05 7.24
C ARG A 113 5.78 -10.59 8.41
N SER A 114 5.62 -11.45 9.43
CA SER A 114 4.88 -11.11 10.65
C SER A 114 5.71 -10.38 11.70
N GLY A 115 6.96 -10.07 11.38
CA GLY A 115 7.91 -9.37 12.23
C GLY A 115 9.33 -9.78 11.86
N THR A 116 10.29 -8.89 12.10
CA THR A 116 11.69 -9.03 11.70
C THR A 116 12.64 -8.83 12.87
N GLY A 117 12.27 -8.03 13.87
CA GLY A 117 13.11 -7.75 15.03
C GLY A 117 12.88 -8.68 16.22
N PHE A 118 13.74 -8.59 17.22
CA PHE A 118 13.63 -9.36 18.46
C PHE A 118 12.61 -8.72 19.45
N ARG A 119 12.65 -7.40 19.63
CA ARG A 119 11.76 -6.65 20.54
C ARG A 119 10.73 -5.82 19.78
N TYR A 120 11.09 -5.37 18.62
CA TYR A 120 10.30 -4.46 17.82
C TYR A 120 9.81 -5.20 16.58
N MET A 121 8.55 -4.97 16.24
CA MET A 121 7.97 -5.48 15.02
C MET A 121 7.86 -4.32 14.03
N GLY A 122 8.47 -4.49 12.88
CA GLY A 122 8.31 -3.58 11.74
C GLY A 122 6.92 -3.63 11.14
N SER A 123 6.71 -2.83 10.12
CA SER A 123 5.45 -2.81 9.34
C SER A 123 5.20 -4.15 8.65
N LEU A 124 3.92 -4.54 8.54
CA LEU A 124 3.50 -5.68 7.69
C LEU A 124 3.52 -5.34 6.20
N ASN A 125 3.56 -4.05 5.86
CA ASN A 125 3.65 -3.62 4.47
C ASN A 125 5.03 -3.93 3.90
N THR A 126 5.07 -4.17 2.60
CA THR A 126 6.32 -4.46 1.88
C THR A 126 6.75 -3.23 1.11
N TYR A 127 8.00 -2.84 1.26
CA TYR A 127 8.56 -1.61 0.68
C TYR A 127 9.64 -1.94 -0.35
N PHE A 128 9.63 -1.22 -1.45
CA PHE A 128 10.61 -1.32 -2.53
C PHE A 128 11.11 0.07 -2.90
N GLY A 129 12.40 0.30 -2.75
CA GLY A 129 13.06 1.47 -3.31
C GLY A 129 13.30 1.26 -4.80
N LEU A 130 13.18 2.30 -5.58
CA LEU A 130 13.20 2.25 -7.04
C LEU A 130 14.22 3.23 -7.65
N GLY A 131 14.97 3.96 -6.80
CA GLY A 131 15.91 4.97 -7.28
C GLY A 131 15.21 5.97 -8.21
N GLU A 132 15.73 6.09 -9.43
CA GLU A 132 15.17 6.96 -10.46
C GLU A 132 14.09 6.30 -11.33
N ASP A 133 13.80 4.99 -11.16
CA ASP A 133 12.80 4.29 -11.95
C ASP A 133 11.39 4.84 -11.67
N THR A 134 10.71 5.27 -12.70
CA THR A 134 9.38 5.90 -12.63
C THR A 134 8.23 4.94 -12.92
N ASN A 135 8.53 3.66 -13.17
CA ASN A 135 7.54 2.63 -13.47
C ASN A 135 8.08 1.25 -13.10
N ILE A 136 7.18 0.39 -12.61
CA ILE A 136 7.43 -1.03 -12.41
C ILE A 136 6.82 -1.78 -13.58
N THR A 137 7.66 -2.45 -14.37
CA THR A 137 7.23 -3.20 -15.56
C THR A 137 6.32 -4.35 -15.18
N THR A 138 6.68 -5.10 -14.13
CA THR A 138 5.91 -6.26 -13.66
C THR A 138 6.00 -6.37 -12.15
N LEU A 139 4.87 -6.65 -11.50
CA LEU A 139 4.77 -7.03 -10.10
C LEU A 139 4.03 -8.37 -10.02
N THR A 140 4.59 -9.35 -9.34
CA THR A 140 3.97 -10.67 -9.14
C THR A 140 3.92 -10.99 -7.65
N ILE A 141 2.76 -11.44 -7.17
CA ILE A 141 2.56 -11.89 -5.79
C ILE A 141 2.25 -13.38 -5.81
N TYR A 142 3.09 -14.15 -5.13
CA TYR A 142 2.88 -15.58 -4.87
C TYR A 142 2.31 -15.74 -3.46
N TRP A 143 1.02 -16.03 -3.37
CA TRP A 143 0.32 -16.18 -2.12
C TRP A 143 0.54 -17.54 -1.45
N PRO A 144 0.47 -17.65 -0.11
CA PRO A 144 0.56 -18.93 0.59
C PRO A 144 -0.48 -19.98 0.17
N SER A 145 -1.64 -19.55 -0.31
CA SER A 145 -2.69 -20.41 -0.86
C SER A 145 -2.29 -21.12 -2.17
N GLY A 146 -1.23 -20.63 -2.84
CA GLY A 146 -0.83 -21.04 -4.18
C GLY A 146 -1.41 -20.13 -5.29
N THR A 147 -2.27 -19.18 -4.96
CA THR A 147 -2.71 -18.14 -5.91
C THR A 147 -1.52 -17.31 -6.36
N VAL A 148 -1.52 -16.88 -7.63
CA VAL A 148 -0.52 -15.98 -8.18
C VAL A 148 -1.23 -14.80 -8.84
N ASP A 149 -0.92 -13.60 -8.40
CA ASP A 149 -1.42 -12.37 -9.00
C ASP A 149 -0.27 -11.63 -9.69
N THR A 150 -0.51 -11.13 -10.91
CA THR A 150 0.50 -10.41 -11.70
C THR A 150 -0.08 -9.10 -12.22
N PHE A 151 0.69 -8.04 -12.09
CA PHE A 151 0.36 -6.68 -12.49
C PHE A 151 1.45 -6.15 -13.42
N ASN A 152 1.06 -5.42 -14.46
CA ASN A 152 1.99 -4.78 -15.39
C ASN A 152 1.84 -3.26 -15.32
N ASN A 153 2.95 -2.55 -15.55
CA ASN A 153 2.98 -1.08 -15.57
C ASN A 153 2.42 -0.46 -14.28
N VAL A 154 2.94 -0.90 -13.14
CA VAL A 154 2.50 -0.40 -11.83
C VAL A 154 3.10 0.98 -11.58
N ASN A 155 2.27 1.92 -11.16
CA ASN A 155 2.69 3.26 -10.77
C ASN A 155 3.58 3.23 -9.54
N VAL A 156 4.42 4.25 -9.40
CA VAL A 156 5.32 4.45 -8.27
C VAL A 156 4.87 5.64 -7.41
N ASN A 157 5.45 5.78 -6.22
CA ASN A 157 5.18 6.87 -5.26
C ASN A 157 3.74 6.88 -4.71
N GLU A 158 3.12 5.70 -4.71
CA GLU A 158 1.81 5.50 -4.10
C GLU A 158 1.70 4.10 -3.49
N PRO A 159 0.87 3.90 -2.45
CA PRO A 159 0.59 2.57 -1.93
C PRO A 159 -0.25 1.76 -2.92
N LEU A 160 0.19 0.53 -3.21
CA LEU A 160 -0.58 -0.46 -3.95
C LEU A 160 -1.25 -1.44 -2.97
N VAL A 161 -2.57 -1.44 -2.92
CA VAL A 161 -3.34 -2.42 -2.14
C VAL A 161 -3.77 -3.56 -3.04
N VAL A 162 -3.31 -4.78 -2.72
CA VAL A 162 -3.63 -5.98 -3.50
C VAL A 162 -4.45 -6.95 -2.67
N THR A 163 -5.61 -7.33 -3.18
CA THR A 163 -6.44 -8.41 -2.61
C THR A 163 -6.18 -9.70 -3.38
N GLU A 164 -5.91 -10.78 -2.66
CA GLU A 164 -5.61 -12.10 -3.23
C GLU A 164 -6.69 -12.58 -4.20
N GLY A 165 -6.24 -13.06 -5.38
CA GLY A 165 -7.11 -13.54 -6.45
C GLY A 165 -7.79 -12.41 -7.25
N GLN A 166 -7.45 -11.17 -6.96
CA GLN A 166 -7.81 -10.03 -7.80
C GLN A 166 -6.63 -9.70 -8.72
N THR A 167 -6.41 -10.53 -9.72
CA THR A 167 -5.59 -10.10 -10.84
C THR A 167 -6.22 -8.83 -11.39
N LEU A 168 -5.49 -7.73 -11.38
CA LEU A 168 -5.81 -6.59 -12.22
C LEU A 168 -5.62 -7.06 -13.67
N GLY A 169 -6.57 -7.86 -14.15
CA GLY A 169 -6.74 -8.07 -15.56
C GLY A 169 -7.10 -6.71 -16.14
N THR A 170 -6.18 -6.16 -16.94
CA THR A 170 -6.37 -5.00 -17.80
C THR A 170 -6.91 -3.75 -17.08
N GLU A 171 -6.06 -2.73 -17.05
CA GLU A 171 -6.42 -1.34 -16.78
C GLU A 171 -7.48 -1.21 -15.67
N ILE A 172 -7.05 -0.82 -14.46
CA ILE A 172 -7.95 0.02 -13.70
C ILE A 172 -8.11 1.24 -14.60
N SER A 173 -9.11 1.20 -15.47
CA SER A 173 -9.69 2.44 -15.92
C SER A 173 -10.23 3.06 -14.64
N THR A 174 -9.41 3.90 -14.01
CA THR A 174 -9.91 4.87 -13.07
C THR A 174 -11.06 5.50 -13.83
N LEU A 175 -12.26 5.32 -13.27
CA LEU A 175 -13.42 5.97 -13.86
C LEU A 175 -13.26 7.47 -13.53
N ASP A 176 -12.23 8.11 -14.11
CA ASP A 176 -11.82 9.51 -13.88
C ASP A 176 -12.94 10.52 -14.17
N GLN A 177 -14.08 10.05 -14.67
CA GLN A 177 -15.24 10.85 -15.00
C GLN A 177 -16.47 10.48 -14.18
N ILE A 178 -16.30 9.92 -12.97
CA ILE A 178 -17.40 9.76 -12.02
C ILE A 178 -17.37 10.91 -11.02
N SER A 179 -18.48 11.57 -10.86
CA SER A 179 -18.70 12.55 -9.81
C SER A 179 -19.94 12.20 -8.99
N VAL A 180 -19.88 12.45 -7.68
CA VAL A 180 -20.96 12.14 -6.75
C VAL A 180 -21.41 13.43 -6.06
N PHE A 181 -22.67 13.78 -6.21
CA PHE A 181 -23.22 15.01 -5.64
C PHE A 181 -24.68 14.85 -5.22
N PRO A 182 -25.17 15.69 -4.30
CA PRO A 182 -24.40 16.63 -3.51
C PRO A 182 -23.47 15.90 -2.54
N ASN A 183 -22.35 16.51 -2.20
CA ASN A 183 -21.49 16.06 -1.14
C ASN A 183 -20.93 17.28 -0.41
N PRO A 184 -21.36 17.58 0.83
CA PRO A 184 -22.20 16.78 1.73
C PRO A 184 -23.68 16.59 1.30
N ALA A 185 -24.26 15.46 1.68
CA ALA A 185 -25.63 15.06 1.34
C ALA A 185 -26.50 14.76 2.57
N SER A 186 -27.82 14.89 2.45
CA SER A 186 -28.78 14.59 3.52
C SER A 186 -29.63 13.36 3.25
N GLU A 187 -30.22 13.19 2.10
CA GLU A 187 -31.15 12.11 1.79
C GLU A 187 -30.63 11.19 0.69
N PHE A 188 -30.00 11.74 -0.33
CA PHE A 188 -29.50 10.98 -1.47
C PHE A 188 -28.25 11.60 -2.05
N VAL A 189 -27.52 10.80 -2.82
CA VAL A 189 -26.46 11.24 -3.72
C VAL A 189 -26.74 10.74 -5.14
N VAL A 190 -26.36 11.52 -6.13
CA VAL A 190 -26.44 11.18 -7.54
C VAL A 190 -25.04 10.86 -8.04
N ILE A 191 -24.90 9.76 -8.75
CA ILE A 191 -23.67 9.38 -9.42
C ILE A 191 -23.75 9.85 -10.86
N LYS A 192 -22.93 10.83 -11.23
CA LYS A 192 -22.77 11.24 -12.63
C LYS A 192 -21.57 10.53 -13.22
N SER A 193 -21.77 9.86 -14.34
CA SER A 193 -20.74 9.07 -15.03
C SER A 193 -20.97 9.16 -16.53
N ASP A 194 -19.91 9.25 -17.30
CA ASP A 194 -19.94 9.08 -18.75
C ASP A 194 -19.93 7.59 -19.14
N TYR A 195 -19.73 6.70 -18.17
CA TYR A 195 -19.80 5.24 -18.34
C TYR A 195 -21.20 4.72 -18.06
N ASN A 196 -21.56 3.62 -18.73
CA ASN A 196 -22.79 2.91 -18.42
C ASN A 196 -22.64 2.15 -17.10
N LEU A 197 -23.36 2.58 -16.08
CA LEU A 197 -23.38 1.96 -14.75
C LEU A 197 -24.51 0.91 -14.58
N GLN A 198 -25.12 0.48 -15.67
CA GLN A 198 -26.10 -0.62 -15.60
C GLN A 198 -25.41 -1.88 -15.09
N ASP A 199 -26.07 -2.56 -14.17
CA ASP A 199 -25.58 -3.76 -13.49
C ASP A 199 -24.35 -3.56 -12.59
N ALA A 200 -23.86 -2.33 -12.42
CA ALA A 200 -22.81 -2.02 -11.45
C ALA A 200 -23.26 -2.36 -10.02
N ILE A 201 -22.31 -2.80 -9.21
CA ILE A 201 -22.52 -3.00 -7.78
C ILE A 201 -22.15 -1.71 -7.05
N ILE A 202 -23.10 -1.13 -6.35
CA ILE A 202 -22.92 0.08 -5.55
C ILE A 202 -22.96 -0.30 -4.07
N SER A 203 -21.89 0.05 -3.34
CA SER A 203 -21.75 -0.26 -1.91
C SER A 203 -21.33 0.98 -1.13
N LEU A 204 -21.85 1.15 0.08
CA LEU A 204 -21.35 2.11 1.06
C LEU A 204 -20.77 1.37 2.27
N PHE A 205 -19.68 1.91 2.78
CA PHE A 205 -19.00 1.42 3.96
C PHE A 205 -18.84 2.57 4.97
N ASP A 206 -18.99 2.25 6.27
CA ASP A 206 -18.60 3.17 7.32
C ASP A 206 -17.05 3.20 7.49
N LEU A 207 -16.55 4.07 8.34
CA LEU A 207 -15.09 4.21 8.57
C LEU A 207 -14.44 2.96 9.22
N ASN A 208 -15.24 2.02 9.76
CA ASN A 208 -14.77 0.75 10.29
C ASN A 208 -14.72 -0.34 9.21
N GLY A 209 -15.05 0.00 7.96
CA GLY A 209 -15.12 -0.95 6.85
C GLY A 209 -16.37 -1.82 6.83
N LYS A 210 -17.35 -1.57 7.73
CA LYS A 210 -18.61 -2.28 7.72
C LYS A 210 -19.48 -1.78 6.56
N ARG A 211 -19.92 -2.70 5.71
CA ARG A 211 -20.82 -2.38 4.61
C ARG A 211 -22.22 -2.06 5.15
N VAL A 212 -22.68 -0.81 4.94
CA VAL A 212 -23.96 -0.28 5.41
C VAL A 212 -25.03 -0.26 4.32
N LEU A 213 -24.62 -0.30 3.05
CA LEU A 213 -25.52 -0.35 1.91
C LEU A 213 -24.86 -1.14 0.77
N ASN A 214 -25.68 -1.94 0.05
CA ASN A 214 -25.23 -2.69 -1.12
C ASN A 214 -26.39 -3.01 -2.03
N PHE A 215 -26.31 -2.66 -3.30
CA PHE A 215 -27.29 -3.02 -4.31
C PHE A 215 -26.68 -3.08 -5.71
N LYS A 216 -27.39 -3.78 -6.61
CA LYS A 216 -27.07 -3.84 -8.03
C LYS A 216 -27.88 -2.78 -8.77
N ASN A 217 -27.23 -1.96 -9.59
CA ASN A 217 -27.85 -0.87 -10.37
C ASN A 217 -28.56 -1.40 -11.63
N SER A 218 -29.56 -2.28 -11.46
CA SER A 218 -30.19 -2.99 -12.58
C SER A 218 -31.00 -2.07 -13.51
N ASN A 219 -31.46 -0.93 -13.02
CA ASN A 219 -32.30 0.01 -13.77
C ASN A 219 -31.55 1.24 -14.26
N ASN A 220 -30.23 1.24 -14.19
CA ASN A 220 -29.38 2.41 -14.49
C ASN A 220 -29.82 3.68 -13.74
N ASN A 221 -30.36 3.50 -12.52
CA ASN A 221 -30.75 4.58 -11.65
C ASN A 221 -29.55 4.97 -10.78
N ASN A 222 -28.86 6.02 -11.17
CA ASN A 222 -27.65 6.48 -10.50
C ASN A 222 -27.91 7.25 -9.20
N LEU A 223 -29.10 7.11 -8.61
CA LEU A 223 -29.49 7.70 -7.34
C LEU A 223 -29.24 6.69 -6.21
N VAL A 224 -28.50 7.13 -5.19
CA VAL A 224 -28.23 6.34 -3.97
C VAL A 224 -28.95 6.99 -2.81
N ASP A 225 -29.95 6.32 -2.26
CA ASP A 225 -30.66 6.76 -1.07
C ASP A 225 -29.81 6.46 0.17
N ILE A 226 -29.51 7.51 0.92
CA ILE A 226 -28.74 7.47 2.18
C ILE A 226 -29.55 8.01 3.36
N SER A 227 -30.86 8.22 3.19
CA SER A 227 -31.74 8.84 4.21
C SER A 227 -31.71 8.10 5.54
N MET A 228 -31.58 6.77 5.51
CA MET A 228 -31.57 5.89 6.70
C MET A 228 -30.19 5.85 7.41
N LEU A 229 -29.16 6.46 6.83
CA LEU A 229 -27.84 6.46 7.43
C LEU A 229 -27.71 7.59 8.47
N SER A 230 -26.96 7.35 9.54
CA SER A 230 -26.61 8.38 10.52
C SER A 230 -25.68 9.42 9.89
N ALA A 231 -25.68 10.63 10.44
CA ALA A 231 -24.69 11.64 10.05
C ALA A 231 -23.26 11.13 10.28
N GLY A 232 -22.38 11.33 9.32
CA GLY A 232 -21.02 10.81 9.38
C GLY A 232 -20.37 10.69 8.01
N GLU A 233 -19.14 10.18 8.00
CA GLU A 233 -18.37 9.92 6.80
C GLU A 233 -18.52 8.47 6.35
N TYR A 234 -18.67 8.27 5.04
CA TYR A 234 -18.83 6.96 4.41
C TYR A 234 -17.95 6.89 3.16
N VAL A 235 -17.58 5.67 2.78
CA VAL A 235 -16.90 5.39 1.51
C VAL A 235 -17.91 4.77 0.55
N LEU A 236 -18.19 5.44 -0.54
CA LEU A 236 -18.94 4.89 -1.68
C LEU A 236 -17.97 4.14 -2.58
N ARG A 237 -18.31 2.89 -2.90
CA ARG A 237 -17.60 2.07 -3.87
C ARG A 237 -18.55 1.62 -4.96
N ILE A 238 -18.13 1.78 -6.21
CA ILE A 238 -18.86 1.35 -7.41
C ILE A 238 -17.98 0.33 -8.12
N ILE A 239 -18.53 -0.82 -8.45
CA ILE A 239 -17.88 -1.85 -9.26
C ILE A 239 -18.74 -2.01 -10.51
N SER A 240 -18.23 -1.62 -11.66
CA SER A 240 -18.94 -1.76 -12.94
C SER A 240 -18.97 -3.21 -13.41
N SER A 241 -19.77 -3.50 -14.42
CA SER A 241 -19.93 -4.88 -14.94
C SER A 241 -18.68 -5.42 -15.62
N ASP A 242 -17.74 -4.57 -16.01
CA ASP A 242 -16.42 -4.94 -16.55
C ASP A 242 -15.35 -5.11 -15.46
N GLY A 243 -15.71 -4.92 -14.18
CA GLY A 243 -14.82 -5.04 -13.04
C GLY A 243 -14.10 -3.74 -12.66
N SER A 244 -14.28 -2.64 -13.41
CA SER A 244 -13.69 -1.33 -13.06
C SER A 244 -14.25 -0.83 -11.73
N ILE A 245 -13.37 -0.23 -10.90
CA ILE A 245 -13.70 0.19 -9.54
C ILE A 245 -13.53 1.71 -9.42
N TYR A 246 -14.52 2.36 -8.79
CA TYR A 246 -14.45 3.73 -8.34
C TYR A 246 -14.75 3.81 -6.86
N SER A 247 -14.02 4.63 -6.12
CA SER A 247 -14.28 4.88 -4.70
C SER A 247 -14.17 6.36 -4.39
N THR A 248 -15.10 6.86 -3.58
CA THR A 248 -15.06 8.25 -3.12
C THR A 248 -15.67 8.38 -1.72
N LYS A 249 -15.31 9.43 -1.01
CA LYS A 249 -15.83 9.77 0.31
C LYS A 249 -17.14 10.55 0.19
N ILE A 250 -18.12 10.20 1.00
CA ILE A 250 -19.39 10.91 1.16
C ILE A 250 -19.51 11.41 2.59
N LEU A 251 -19.91 12.66 2.74
CA LEU A 251 -20.29 13.24 4.03
C LEU A 251 -21.79 13.32 4.14
N LYS A 252 -22.39 12.51 5.02
CA LYS A 252 -23.83 12.52 5.39
C LYS A 252 -24.04 13.58 6.49
N ARG A 253 -25.02 14.46 6.27
CA ARG A 253 -25.48 15.44 7.25
C ARG A 253 -26.73 14.97 8.00
#